data_a0623f0d4bcd03d5c95e6365dc60fba6
#
_entry.id   a0623f0d4bcd03d5c95e6365dc60fba6
#
_cell.length_a   1.000
_cell.length_b   1.000
_cell.length_c   1.000
_cell.angle_alpha   90.00
_cell.angle_beta   90.00
_cell.angle_gamma   90.00
#
_symmetry.space_group_name_H-M   'P 1'
#
loop_
_entity.id
_entity.type
_entity.pdbx_description
1 polymer ?
#
loop_
_entity_poly.entity_id
_entity_poly.type
_entity_poly.pdbx_seq_one_letter_code
_entity_poly.pdbx_strand_id
1 'polypeptide(L)'
;GNVIDILRAAAPIAMISVGMCLVIATAGIDLSVGSLMAVAGAIAMEFLSSAGGSAGAAFAALGLALLLGAVLGAVNAVLISVVGLQPFISTLVLMLAGRGLAKVITGGQNTAASNDTFRWIANGYVLGLPVVFLLAVLIVIAVGLLVRRSALGLMIEAVGMDPRAARLAGVNRRGLLFAVYIASGALAAVAGVFATASVMTVDVSNTGYQLEMDAILAVVIGGTSLAGGKFNITGAAIGALLIATLDKTVVFLGISSSATPAFKAIVIIALCLLQSERVRALFRARRAKAGSATHDAPKEAVAA
;
A
#
# COMPACT_ATOMS: atom_id res chain seq x y z
N GLY A 1 -2.99 22.18 8.26
CA GLY A 1 -2.44 22.66 6.98
C GLY A 1 -2.17 21.52 6.03
N ASN A 2 -2.05 21.83 4.75
CA ASN A 2 -1.98 20.87 3.63
C ASN A 2 -1.00 19.71 3.81
N VAL A 3 0.16 19.97 4.42
CA VAL A 3 1.18 18.92 4.69
C VAL A 3 0.66 17.88 5.69
N ILE A 4 0.00 18.31 6.73
CA ILE A 4 -0.57 17.42 7.77
C ILE A 4 -1.64 16.50 7.15
N ASP A 5 -2.47 17.04 6.25
CA ASP A 5 -3.51 16.28 5.58
C ASP A 5 -2.92 15.24 4.61
N ILE A 6 -1.81 15.57 3.95
CA ILE A 6 -1.05 14.61 3.13
C ILE A 6 -0.48 13.49 4.00
N LEU A 7 0.16 13.82 5.14
CA LEU A 7 0.75 12.82 6.04
C LEU A 7 -0.32 11.86 6.61
N ARG A 8 -1.50 12.38 6.96
CA ARG A 8 -2.63 11.55 7.40
C ARG A 8 -3.14 10.63 6.30
N ALA A 9 -3.31 11.17 5.10
CA ALA A 9 -3.78 10.37 3.96
C ALA A 9 -2.76 9.31 3.52
N ALA A 10 -1.47 9.59 3.66
CA ALA A 10 -0.39 8.67 3.29
C ALA A 10 -0.30 7.44 4.21
N ALA A 11 -0.70 7.56 5.48
CA ALA A 11 -0.53 6.50 6.47
C ALA A 11 -1.27 5.19 6.08
N PRO A 12 -2.58 5.18 5.77
CA PRO A 12 -3.25 3.96 5.32
C PRO A 12 -2.67 3.41 4.02
N ILE A 13 -2.35 4.28 3.04
CA ILE A 13 -1.76 3.86 1.77
C ILE A 13 -0.39 3.21 1.98
N ALA A 14 0.44 3.76 2.89
CA ALA A 14 1.73 3.18 3.22
C ALA A 14 1.60 1.77 3.82
N MET A 15 0.61 1.53 4.69
CA MET A 15 0.38 0.21 5.29
C MET A 15 0.06 -0.83 4.22
N ILE A 16 -0.93 -0.56 3.36
CA ILE A 16 -1.28 -1.50 2.29
C ILE A 16 -0.16 -1.65 1.26
N SER A 17 0.60 -0.59 0.97
CA SER A 17 1.73 -0.64 0.04
C SER A 17 2.88 -1.50 0.57
N VAL A 18 3.16 -1.47 1.87
CA VAL A 18 4.17 -2.36 2.47
C VAL A 18 3.72 -3.81 2.39
N GLY A 19 2.46 -4.13 2.72
CA GLY A 19 1.90 -5.47 2.55
C GLY A 19 1.96 -5.94 1.10
N MET A 20 1.52 -5.09 0.17
CA MET A 20 1.56 -5.34 -1.27
C MET A 20 2.99 -5.56 -1.77
N CYS A 21 3.97 -4.80 -1.27
CA CYS A 21 5.39 -4.94 -1.61
C CYS A 21 5.91 -6.36 -1.29
N LEU A 22 5.57 -6.89 -0.13
CA LEU A 22 5.95 -8.26 0.27
C LEU A 22 5.28 -9.31 -0.63
N VAL A 23 4.01 -9.14 -0.96
CA VAL A 23 3.27 -10.05 -1.84
C VAL A 23 3.84 -10.01 -3.26
N ILE A 24 4.05 -8.83 -3.84
CA ILE A 24 4.63 -8.65 -5.19
C ILE A 24 6.04 -9.25 -5.24
N ALA A 25 6.83 -9.11 -4.19
CA ALA A 25 8.15 -9.71 -4.10
C ALA A 25 8.13 -11.24 -4.25
N THR A 26 7.04 -11.92 -3.86
CA THR A 26 6.83 -13.36 -4.10
C THR A 26 6.20 -13.70 -5.45
N ALA A 27 6.17 -12.76 -6.40
CA ALA A 27 5.50 -12.85 -7.70
C ALA A 27 3.97 -13.05 -7.58
N GLY A 28 3.36 -12.52 -6.51
CA GLY A 28 1.92 -12.47 -6.29
C GLY A 28 1.36 -11.05 -6.43
N ILE A 29 0.03 -10.94 -6.41
CA ILE A 29 -0.70 -9.66 -6.30
C ILE A 29 -1.82 -9.88 -5.30
N ASP A 30 -2.04 -8.93 -4.39
CA ASP A 30 -3.11 -8.99 -3.39
C ASP A 30 -4.15 -7.89 -3.63
N LEU A 31 -5.18 -8.22 -4.38
CA LEU A 31 -6.29 -7.30 -4.65
C LEU A 31 -7.26 -7.17 -3.47
N SER A 32 -7.14 -8.04 -2.46
CA SER A 32 -8.08 -8.04 -1.34
C SER A 32 -7.83 -6.94 -0.30
N VAL A 33 -6.65 -6.29 -0.31
CA VAL A 33 -6.23 -5.33 0.72
C VAL A 33 -7.26 -4.22 0.97
N GLY A 34 -7.86 -3.66 -0.09
CA GLY A 34 -8.90 -2.62 0.03
C GLY A 34 -10.18 -3.13 0.69
N SER A 35 -10.61 -4.35 0.38
CA SER A 35 -11.78 -4.97 1.03
C SER A 35 -11.49 -5.38 2.47
N LEU A 36 -10.28 -5.83 2.79
CA LEU A 36 -9.84 -6.14 4.14
C LEU A 36 -9.81 -4.87 5.02
N MET A 37 -9.44 -3.72 4.46
CA MET A 37 -9.59 -2.43 5.15
C MET A 37 -11.05 -2.16 5.54
N ALA A 38 -11.99 -2.38 4.62
CA ALA A 38 -13.41 -2.20 4.89
C ALA A 38 -13.91 -3.17 5.98
N VAL A 39 -13.51 -4.44 5.94
CA VAL A 39 -13.86 -5.45 6.96
C VAL A 39 -13.30 -5.06 8.32
N ALA A 40 -12.03 -4.65 8.38
CA ALA A 40 -11.38 -4.23 9.63
C ALA A 40 -12.06 -2.98 10.22
N GLY A 41 -12.40 -2.01 9.37
CA GLY A 41 -13.17 -0.84 9.78
C GLY A 41 -14.59 -1.20 10.25
N ALA A 42 -15.27 -2.08 9.54
CA ALA A 42 -16.62 -2.53 9.88
C ALA A 42 -16.67 -3.19 11.25
N ILE A 43 -15.79 -4.17 11.51
CA ILE A 43 -15.77 -4.84 12.82
C ILE A 43 -15.37 -3.91 13.96
N ALA A 44 -14.42 -2.99 13.72
CA ALA A 44 -14.00 -2.02 14.71
C ALA A 44 -15.14 -1.06 15.08
N MET A 45 -15.81 -0.48 14.08
CA MET A 45 -16.92 0.47 14.33
C MET A 45 -18.15 -0.21 14.94
N GLU A 46 -18.52 -1.41 14.46
CA GLU A 46 -19.65 -2.17 15.02
C GLU A 46 -19.39 -2.57 16.46
N PHE A 47 -18.19 -3.04 16.79
CA PHE A 47 -17.83 -3.35 18.16
C PHE A 47 -17.86 -2.10 19.06
N LEU A 48 -17.28 -0.98 18.61
CA LEU A 48 -17.25 0.26 19.39
C LEU A 48 -18.64 0.88 19.57
N SER A 49 -19.55 0.71 18.61
CA SER A 49 -20.94 1.21 18.74
C SER A 49 -21.68 0.56 19.91
N SER A 50 -21.35 -0.69 20.23
CA SER A 50 -21.94 -1.46 21.32
C SER A 50 -21.13 -1.44 22.61
N ALA A 51 -19.80 -1.38 22.55
CA ALA A 51 -18.89 -1.50 23.71
C ALA A 51 -18.61 -0.18 24.44
N GLY A 52 -19.00 0.96 23.85
CA GLY A 52 -18.89 2.28 24.47
C GLY A 52 -17.48 2.92 24.37
N GLY A 53 -17.28 4.02 25.13
CA GLY A 53 -16.16 4.94 25.01
C GLY A 53 -14.90 4.58 25.80
N SER A 54 -14.79 3.38 26.40
CA SER A 54 -13.62 3.03 27.22
C SER A 54 -12.35 2.79 26.38
N ALA A 55 -11.17 3.05 26.95
CA ALA A 55 -9.89 2.72 26.32
C ALA A 55 -9.74 1.20 26.07
N GLY A 56 -10.26 0.36 26.98
CA GLY A 56 -10.29 -1.09 26.80
C GLY A 56 -11.07 -1.50 25.56
N ALA A 57 -12.20 -0.86 25.27
CA ALA A 57 -12.97 -1.09 24.05
C ALA A 57 -12.19 -0.70 22.79
N ALA A 58 -11.43 0.40 22.85
CA ALA A 58 -10.59 0.80 21.73
C ALA A 58 -9.50 -0.24 21.39
N PHE A 59 -8.79 -0.76 22.40
CA PHE A 59 -7.79 -1.80 22.20
C PHE A 59 -8.41 -3.14 21.77
N ALA A 60 -9.60 -3.49 22.27
CA ALA A 60 -10.31 -4.68 21.83
C ALA A 60 -10.76 -4.56 20.35
N ALA A 61 -11.29 -3.41 19.95
CA ALA A 61 -11.65 -3.13 18.56
C ALA A 61 -10.43 -3.26 17.62
N LEU A 62 -9.29 -2.69 18.02
CA LEU A 62 -8.03 -2.82 17.29
C LEU A 62 -7.61 -4.29 17.18
N GLY A 63 -7.63 -5.03 18.29
CA GLY A 63 -7.28 -6.45 18.30
C GLY A 63 -8.19 -7.30 17.41
N LEU A 64 -9.49 -7.06 17.43
CA LEU A 64 -10.47 -7.74 16.57
C LEU A 64 -10.24 -7.42 15.08
N ALA A 65 -10.00 -6.16 14.75
CA ALA A 65 -9.69 -5.74 13.37
C ALA A 65 -8.43 -6.43 12.85
N LEU A 66 -7.34 -6.43 13.63
CA LEU A 66 -6.08 -7.08 13.27
C LEU A 66 -6.23 -8.61 13.14
N LEU A 67 -6.92 -9.23 14.08
CA LEU A 67 -7.18 -10.67 14.04
C LEU A 67 -7.95 -11.06 12.78
N LEU A 68 -9.02 -10.34 12.48
CA LEU A 68 -9.84 -10.63 11.29
C LEU A 68 -9.07 -10.39 9.99
N GLY A 69 -8.28 -9.33 9.91
CA GLY A 69 -7.39 -9.09 8.76
C GLY A 69 -6.35 -10.20 8.58
N ALA A 70 -5.72 -10.65 9.68
CA ALA A 70 -4.76 -11.76 9.65
C ALA A 70 -5.42 -13.09 9.24
N VAL A 71 -6.64 -13.38 9.75
CA VAL A 71 -7.42 -14.57 9.38
C VAL A 71 -7.77 -14.56 7.90
N LEU A 72 -8.24 -13.44 7.37
CA LEU A 72 -8.55 -13.31 5.93
C LEU A 72 -7.30 -13.40 5.07
N GLY A 73 -6.18 -12.84 5.53
CA GLY A 73 -4.86 -13.04 4.90
C GLY A 73 -4.45 -14.52 4.90
N ALA A 74 -4.70 -15.25 5.99
CA ALA A 74 -4.47 -16.70 6.08
C ALA A 74 -5.37 -17.48 5.11
N VAL A 75 -6.62 -17.05 4.89
CA VAL A 75 -7.51 -17.64 3.88
C VAL A 75 -6.87 -17.55 2.49
N ASN A 76 -6.39 -16.37 2.08
CA ASN A 76 -5.63 -16.22 0.83
C ASN A 76 -4.41 -17.14 0.80
N ALA A 77 -3.64 -17.20 1.89
CA ALA A 77 -2.48 -18.08 1.99
C ALA A 77 -2.83 -19.54 1.77
N VAL A 78 -3.94 -20.05 2.33
CA VAL A 78 -4.44 -21.41 2.13
C VAL A 78 -4.81 -21.62 0.66
N LEU A 79 -5.62 -20.74 0.09
CA LEU A 79 -6.08 -20.86 -1.30
C LEU A 79 -4.92 -20.88 -2.29
N ILE A 80 -3.89 -20.08 -2.05
CA ILE A 80 -2.73 -19.95 -2.95
C ILE A 80 -1.72 -21.09 -2.73
N SER A 81 -1.37 -21.39 -1.47
CA SER A 81 -0.25 -22.29 -1.17
C SER A 81 -0.64 -23.74 -0.97
N VAL A 82 -1.88 -24.01 -0.57
CA VAL A 82 -2.39 -25.38 -0.33
C VAL A 82 -3.28 -25.84 -1.48
N VAL A 83 -4.29 -25.03 -1.84
CA VAL A 83 -5.21 -25.35 -2.95
C VAL A 83 -4.54 -25.16 -4.31
N GLY A 84 -3.56 -24.25 -4.40
CA GLY A 84 -2.79 -24.01 -5.63
C GLY A 84 -3.46 -23.01 -6.60
N LEU A 85 -4.37 -22.16 -6.11
CA LEU A 85 -4.97 -21.11 -6.93
C LEU A 85 -3.93 -20.04 -7.29
N GLN A 86 -4.10 -19.44 -8.45
CA GLN A 86 -3.32 -18.27 -8.81
C GLN A 86 -3.58 -17.11 -7.83
N PRO A 87 -2.55 -16.39 -7.37
CA PRO A 87 -2.71 -15.28 -6.42
C PRO A 87 -3.76 -14.25 -6.85
N PHE A 88 -3.76 -13.87 -8.13
CA PHE A 88 -4.74 -12.95 -8.70
C PHE A 88 -6.19 -13.43 -8.50
N ILE A 89 -6.48 -14.69 -8.81
CA ILE A 89 -7.83 -15.25 -8.69
C ILE A 89 -8.26 -15.34 -7.23
N SER A 90 -7.39 -15.85 -6.35
CA SER A 90 -7.68 -15.98 -4.92
C SER A 90 -8.00 -14.62 -4.29
N THR A 91 -7.15 -13.64 -4.52
CA THR A 91 -7.30 -12.31 -3.90
C THR A 91 -8.47 -11.52 -4.52
N LEU A 92 -8.79 -11.73 -5.81
CA LEU A 92 -9.98 -11.17 -6.45
C LEU A 92 -11.27 -11.73 -5.81
N VAL A 93 -11.34 -13.04 -5.59
CA VAL A 93 -12.48 -13.66 -4.90
C VAL A 93 -12.60 -13.11 -3.48
N LEU A 94 -11.48 -13.01 -2.74
CA LEU A 94 -11.51 -12.45 -1.39
C LEU A 94 -11.83 -10.95 -1.38
N MET A 95 -11.48 -10.20 -2.41
CA MET A 95 -11.89 -8.80 -2.57
C MET A 95 -13.41 -8.68 -2.62
N LEU A 96 -14.09 -9.52 -3.41
CA LEU A 96 -15.55 -9.55 -3.50
C LEU A 96 -16.19 -10.05 -2.20
N ALA A 97 -15.68 -11.17 -1.67
CA ALA A 97 -16.16 -11.75 -0.41
C ALA A 97 -15.98 -10.79 0.78
N GLY A 98 -14.83 -10.10 0.85
CA GLY A 98 -14.53 -9.11 1.90
C GLY A 98 -15.49 -7.92 1.85
N ARG A 99 -15.81 -7.39 0.64
CA ARG A 99 -16.84 -6.35 0.50
C ARG A 99 -18.22 -6.83 0.98
N GLY A 100 -18.59 -8.06 0.62
CA GLY A 100 -19.83 -8.69 1.12
C GLY A 100 -19.81 -8.84 2.64
N LEU A 101 -18.69 -9.34 3.20
CA LEU A 101 -18.53 -9.52 4.64
C LEU A 101 -18.64 -8.20 5.42
N ALA A 102 -18.01 -7.13 4.95
CA ALA A 102 -18.12 -5.81 5.56
C ALA A 102 -19.59 -5.33 5.61
N LYS A 103 -20.35 -5.54 4.52
CA LYS A 103 -21.78 -5.24 4.47
C LYS A 103 -22.61 -6.12 5.42
N VAL A 104 -22.29 -7.40 5.55
CA VAL A 104 -22.97 -8.29 6.50
C VAL A 104 -22.72 -7.85 7.93
N ILE A 105 -21.48 -7.50 8.29
CA ILE A 105 -21.12 -7.03 9.64
C ILE A 105 -21.91 -5.79 10.02
N THR A 106 -22.10 -4.84 9.11
CA THR A 106 -22.78 -3.54 9.37
C THR A 106 -24.26 -3.54 8.99
N GLY A 107 -24.84 -4.67 8.61
CA GLY A 107 -26.22 -4.70 8.08
C GLY A 107 -26.41 -3.88 6.81
N GLY A 108 -25.33 -3.61 6.06
CA GLY A 108 -25.35 -2.83 4.82
C GLY A 108 -25.40 -1.30 5.02
N GLN A 109 -25.31 -0.84 6.27
CA GLN A 109 -25.37 0.58 6.62
C GLN A 109 -23.98 1.12 6.98
N ASN A 110 -23.82 2.43 6.92
CA ASN A 110 -22.63 3.07 7.46
C ASN A 110 -22.73 3.10 8.97
N THR A 111 -21.74 2.53 9.66
CA THR A 111 -21.72 2.46 11.13
C THR A 111 -20.77 3.52 11.66
N ALA A 112 -21.27 4.34 12.59
CA ALA A 112 -20.49 5.33 13.32
C ALA A 112 -20.39 4.92 14.80
N ALA A 113 -19.26 5.26 15.43
CA ALA A 113 -19.03 5.04 16.84
C ALA A 113 -18.38 6.27 17.48
N SER A 114 -18.42 6.37 18.81
CA SER A 114 -17.73 7.42 19.55
C SER A 114 -16.80 6.79 20.56
N ASN A 115 -15.50 6.99 20.39
CA ASN A 115 -14.47 6.56 21.32
C ASN A 115 -13.24 7.47 21.18
N ASP A 116 -12.92 8.23 22.20
CA ASP A 116 -11.86 9.23 22.14
C ASP A 116 -10.46 8.60 22.00
N THR A 117 -10.23 7.44 22.64
CA THR A 117 -8.96 6.72 22.51
C THR A 117 -8.74 6.21 21.09
N PHE A 118 -9.78 5.64 20.47
CA PHE A 118 -9.70 5.17 19.10
C PHE A 118 -9.52 6.33 18.11
N ARG A 119 -10.26 7.42 18.31
CA ARG A 119 -10.16 8.65 17.53
C ARG A 119 -8.77 9.27 17.60
N TRP A 120 -8.12 9.20 18.78
CA TRP A 120 -6.79 9.76 18.99
C TRP A 120 -5.72 9.08 18.11
N ILE A 121 -5.88 7.81 17.74
CA ILE A 121 -4.97 7.08 16.83
C ILE A 121 -4.79 7.84 15.50
N ALA A 122 -5.86 8.38 14.94
CA ALA A 122 -5.79 9.09 13.66
C ALA A 122 -5.70 10.61 13.81
N ASN A 123 -6.35 11.18 14.84
CA ASN A 123 -6.49 12.63 14.98
C ASN A 123 -5.59 13.23 16.05
N GLY A 124 -4.89 12.40 16.85
CA GLY A 124 -3.92 12.86 17.84
C GLY A 124 -2.67 13.46 17.19
N TYR A 125 -1.97 14.27 17.99
CA TYR A 125 -0.71 14.88 17.62
C TYR A 125 0.35 14.62 18.67
N VAL A 126 1.57 14.30 18.21
CA VAL A 126 2.77 14.20 19.03
C VAL A 126 3.87 14.99 18.33
N LEU A 127 4.50 15.90 19.04
CA LEU A 127 5.55 16.78 18.48
C LEU A 127 5.12 17.55 17.21
N GLY A 128 3.83 17.89 17.08
CA GLY A 128 3.29 18.57 15.91
C GLY A 128 3.02 17.71 14.68
N LEU A 129 3.30 16.39 14.76
CA LEU A 129 3.01 15.43 13.71
C LEU A 129 1.78 14.58 14.05
N PRO A 130 0.98 14.16 13.05
CA PRO A 130 -0.15 13.27 13.28
C PRO A 130 0.31 11.91 13.84
N VAL A 131 -0.36 11.41 14.88
CA VAL A 131 -0.05 10.10 15.49
C VAL A 131 -0.13 8.98 14.46
N VAL A 132 -1.13 9.00 13.59
CA VAL A 132 -1.29 7.99 12.54
C VAL A 132 -0.07 7.90 11.61
N PHE A 133 0.54 9.04 11.28
CA PHE A 133 1.75 9.06 10.46
C PHE A 133 2.95 8.49 11.22
N LEU A 134 3.13 8.87 12.49
CA LEU A 134 4.20 8.32 13.33
C LEU A 134 4.08 6.82 13.51
N LEU A 135 2.86 6.31 13.74
CA LEU A 135 2.59 4.87 13.81
C LEU A 135 2.89 4.19 12.48
N ALA A 136 2.48 4.77 11.36
CA ALA A 136 2.78 4.24 10.04
C ALA A 136 4.29 4.14 9.80
N VAL A 137 5.06 5.19 10.10
CA VAL A 137 6.53 5.19 9.98
C VAL A 137 7.15 4.13 10.88
N LEU A 138 6.69 4.01 12.13
CA LEU A 138 7.17 2.99 13.07
C LEU A 138 6.94 1.57 12.52
N ILE A 139 5.76 1.29 11.99
CA ILE A 139 5.42 -0.03 11.41
C ILE A 139 6.26 -0.29 10.16
N VAL A 140 6.43 0.70 9.26
CA VAL A 140 7.30 0.57 8.07
C VAL A 140 8.74 0.24 8.48
N ILE A 141 9.27 0.93 9.48
CA ILE A 141 10.61 0.66 10.01
C ILE A 141 10.67 -0.75 10.62
N ALA A 142 9.70 -1.12 11.44
CA ALA A 142 9.64 -2.43 12.08
C ALA A 142 9.61 -3.57 11.05
N VAL A 143 8.72 -3.49 10.05
CA VAL A 143 8.63 -4.47 8.96
C VAL A 143 9.92 -4.47 8.13
N GLY A 144 10.44 -3.30 7.79
CA GLY A 144 11.69 -3.16 7.04
C GLY A 144 12.89 -3.78 7.76
N LEU A 145 13.02 -3.55 9.07
CA LEU A 145 14.07 -4.16 9.89
C LEU A 145 13.89 -5.67 10.04
N LEU A 146 12.65 -6.11 10.30
CA LEU A 146 12.33 -7.54 10.41
C LEU A 146 12.74 -8.28 9.12
N VAL A 147 12.35 -7.77 7.97
CA VAL A 147 12.62 -8.40 6.68
C VAL A 147 14.12 -8.31 6.31
N ARG A 148 14.77 -7.18 6.54
CA ARG A 148 16.21 -7.00 6.20
C ARG A 148 17.16 -7.72 7.13
N ARG A 149 16.82 -7.85 8.41
CA ARG A 149 17.69 -8.47 9.42
C ARG A 149 17.42 -9.95 9.66
N SER A 150 16.36 -10.50 9.08
CA SER A 150 16.04 -11.94 9.13
C SER A 150 16.26 -12.58 7.75
N ALA A 151 16.27 -13.92 7.75
CA ALA A 151 16.32 -14.69 6.50
C ALA A 151 15.06 -14.51 5.62
N LEU A 152 13.98 -13.89 6.16
CA LEU A 152 12.72 -13.72 5.44
C LEU A 152 12.90 -12.95 4.14
N GLY A 153 13.68 -11.85 4.13
CA GLY A 153 13.91 -11.06 2.94
C GLY A 153 14.56 -11.86 1.81
N LEU A 154 15.61 -12.61 2.14
CA LEU A 154 16.29 -13.47 1.18
C LEU A 154 15.38 -14.59 0.66
N MET A 155 14.58 -15.19 1.54
CA MET A 155 13.61 -16.22 1.15
C MET A 155 12.50 -15.66 0.24
N ILE A 156 12.00 -14.45 0.52
CA ILE A 156 11.01 -13.76 -0.30
C ILE A 156 11.59 -13.52 -1.71
N GLU A 157 12.79 -12.95 -1.81
CA GLU A 157 13.46 -12.71 -3.10
C GLU A 157 13.72 -14.02 -3.86
N ALA A 158 14.22 -15.05 -3.19
CA ALA A 158 14.50 -16.35 -3.80
C ALA A 158 13.22 -16.99 -4.37
N VAL A 159 12.12 -17.01 -3.62
CA VAL A 159 10.83 -17.56 -4.07
C VAL A 159 10.26 -16.74 -5.22
N GLY A 160 10.43 -15.41 -5.18
CA GLY A 160 9.96 -14.52 -6.24
C GLY A 160 10.73 -14.66 -7.56
N MET A 161 12.04 -14.94 -7.50
CA MET A 161 12.86 -15.13 -8.69
C MET A 161 12.65 -16.50 -9.34
N ASP A 162 12.74 -17.57 -8.55
CA ASP A 162 12.49 -18.94 -9.02
C ASP A 162 11.97 -19.82 -7.86
N PRO A 163 10.68 -20.10 -7.80
CA PRO A 163 10.09 -20.93 -6.77
C PRO A 163 10.62 -22.37 -6.75
N ARG A 164 11.09 -22.89 -7.91
CA ARG A 164 11.64 -24.26 -8.00
C ARG A 164 13.04 -24.31 -7.44
N ALA A 165 13.90 -23.39 -7.83
CA ALA A 165 15.25 -23.26 -7.30
C ALA A 165 15.23 -22.99 -5.79
N ALA A 166 14.36 -22.10 -5.30
CA ALA A 166 14.19 -21.83 -3.87
C ALA A 166 13.80 -23.09 -3.08
N ARG A 167 12.90 -23.92 -3.62
CA ARG A 167 12.51 -25.20 -3.02
C ARG A 167 13.67 -26.19 -2.95
N LEU A 168 14.48 -26.27 -4.01
CA LEU A 168 15.68 -27.13 -4.03
C LEU A 168 16.73 -26.68 -3.02
N ALA A 169 16.79 -25.38 -2.75
CA ALA A 169 17.62 -24.79 -1.69
C ALA A 169 17.03 -24.96 -0.26
N GLY A 170 15.92 -25.70 -0.10
CA GLY A 170 15.29 -25.97 1.19
C GLY A 170 14.33 -24.91 1.70
N VAL A 171 13.98 -23.89 0.90
CA VAL A 171 13.04 -22.85 1.32
C VAL A 171 11.62 -23.41 1.36
N ASN A 172 10.97 -23.32 2.53
CA ASN A 172 9.56 -23.67 2.68
C ASN A 172 8.65 -22.60 2.07
N ARG A 173 8.38 -22.72 0.75
CA ARG A 173 7.52 -21.78 0.03
C ARG A 173 6.14 -21.62 0.67
N ARG A 174 5.51 -22.73 1.16
CA ARG A 174 4.18 -22.66 1.77
C ARG A 174 4.19 -21.77 3.01
N GLY A 175 5.07 -22.06 3.97
CA GLY A 175 5.21 -21.27 5.19
C GLY A 175 5.52 -19.80 4.91
N LEU A 176 6.36 -19.53 3.90
CA LEU A 176 6.67 -18.17 3.50
C LEU A 176 5.44 -17.41 2.96
N LEU A 177 4.65 -18.05 2.08
CA LEU A 177 3.42 -17.43 1.57
C LEU A 177 2.40 -17.18 2.68
N PHE A 178 2.28 -18.11 3.65
CA PHE A 178 1.47 -17.88 4.85
C PHE A 178 1.90 -16.61 5.59
N ALA A 179 3.18 -16.47 5.88
CA ALA A 179 3.70 -15.29 6.57
C ALA A 179 3.43 -13.99 5.78
N VAL A 180 3.65 -14.01 4.47
CA VAL A 180 3.48 -12.82 3.61
C VAL A 180 2.02 -12.39 3.50
N TYR A 181 1.08 -13.32 3.24
CA TYR A 181 -0.34 -12.97 3.10
C TYR A 181 -1.00 -12.63 4.45
N ILE A 182 -0.61 -13.27 5.55
CA ILE A 182 -1.05 -12.88 6.90
C ILE A 182 -0.55 -11.47 7.23
N ALA A 183 0.71 -11.16 6.92
CA ALA A 183 1.25 -9.81 7.12
C ALA A 183 0.53 -8.78 6.26
N SER A 184 0.25 -9.09 4.98
CA SER A 184 -0.53 -8.23 4.09
C SER A 184 -1.93 -7.95 4.65
N GLY A 185 -2.65 -8.98 5.09
CA GLY A 185 -3.98 -8.84 5.68
C GLY A 185 -3.97 -8.06 7.00
N ALA A 186 -2.98 -8.27 7.87
CA ALA A 186 -2.83 -7.51 9.11
C ALA A 186 -2.52 -6.03 8.83
N LEU A 187 -1.63 -5.73 7.88
CA LEU A 187 -1.33 -4.35 7.47
C LEU A 187 -2.53 -3.67 6.81
N ALA A 188 -3.33 -4.40 6.02
CA ALA A 188 -4.58 -3.90 5.48
C ALA A 188 -5.59 -3.58 6.60
N ALA A 189 -5.65 -4.39 7.66
CA ALA A 189 -6.47 -4.11 8.83
C ALA A 189 -6.01 -2.84 9.58
N VAL A 190 -4.69 -2.66 9.77
CA VAL A 190 -4.13 -1.41 10.33
C VAL A 190 -4.56 -0.21 9.48
N ALA A 191 -4.46 -0.31 8.16
CA ALA A 191 -4.91 0.74 7.24
C ALA A 191 -6.40 1.05 7.40
N GLY A 192 -7.24 0.02 7.56
CA GLY A 192 -8.67 0.14 7.82
C GLY A 192 -8.96 0.86 9.13
N VAL A 193 -8.24 0.51 10.21
CA VAL A 193 -8.32 1.22 11.51
C VAL A 193 -7.91 2.69 11.34
N PHE A 194 -6.82 2.99 10.66
CA PHE A 194 -6.38 4.37 10.43
C PHE A 194 -7.42 5.19 9.67
N ALA A 195 -8.00 4.62 8.62
CA ALA A 195 -9.04 5.28 7.83
C ALA A 195 -10.31 5.55 8.64
N THR A 196 -10.82 4.55 9.36
CA THR A 196 -12.06 4.69 10.14
C THR A 196 -11.88 5.52 11.41
N ALA A 197 -10.73 5.45 12.09
CA ALA A 197 -10.44 6.28 13.25
C ALA A 197 -10.39 7.78 12.91
N SER A 198 -10.07 8.14 11.67
CA SER A 198 -10.01 9.54 11.25
C SER A 198 -11.38 10.21 11.23
N VAL A 199 -12.42 9.48 10.83
CA VAL A 199 -13.79 9.97 10.66
C VAL A 199 -14.78 9.36 11.67
N MET A 200 -14.34 8.37 12.46
CA MET A 200 -15.15 7.62 13.41
C MET A 200 -16.40 6.98 12.78
N THR A 201 -16.26 6.60 11.50
CA THR A 201 -17.33 6.00 10.72
C THR A 201 -16.71 5.05 9.69
N VAL A 202 -17.37 3.94 9.40
CA VAL A 202 -17.05 3.09 8.27
C VAL A 202 -18.11 3.27 7.19
N ASP A 203 -17.67 3.64 5.99
CA ASP A 203 -18.48 3.56 4.76
C ASP A 203 -18.10 2.27 4.04
N VAL A 204 -18.94 1.24 4.17
CA VAL A 204 -18.65 -0.11 3.64
C VAL A 204 -18.53 -0.16 2.13
N SER A 205 -19.03 0.83 1.42
CA SER A 205 -18.91 0.93 -0.03
C SER A 205 -17.62 1.62 -0.48
N ASN A 206 -17.19 2.66 0.26
CA ASN A 206 -16.08 3.52 -0.14
C ASN A 206 -14.79 3.27 0.65
N THR A 207 -14.86 2.76 1.90
CA THR A 207 -13.64 2.47 2.68
C THR A 207 -12.76 1.47 1.92
N GLY A 208 -11.53 1.86 1.63
CA GLY A 208 -10.57 1.04 0.89
C GLY A 208 -10.90 0.85 -0.60
N TYR A 209 -11.86 1.60 -1.18
CA TYR A 209 -12.21 1.47 -2.60
C TYR A 209 -11.07 1.95 -3.49
N GLN A 210 -10.64 1.09 -4.41
CA GLN A 210 -9.52 1.30 -5.35
C GLN A 210 -8.13 1.51 -4.70
N LEU A 211 -8.00 1.42 -3.38
CA LEU A 211 -6.70 1.59 -2.72
C LEU A 211 -5.72 0.44 -3.01
N GLU A 212 -6.20 -0.74 -3.45
CA GLU A 212 -5.37 -1.81 -3.98
C GLU A 212 -4.57 -1.36 -5.20
N MET A 213 -5.18 -0.55 -6.09
CA MET A 213 -4.49 0.00 -7.25
C MET A 213 -3.45 1.03 -6.84
N ASP A 214 -3.78 1.92 -5.91
CA ASP A 214 -2.85 2.90 -5.36
C ASP A 214 -1.65 2.23 -4.68
N ALA A 215 -1.88 1.12 -3.97
CA ALA A 215 -0.82 0.33 -3.37
C ALA A 215 0.12 -0.29 -4.40
N ILE A 216 -0.42 -0.88 -5.47
CA ILE A 216 0.40 -1.42 -6.58
C ILE A 216 1.23 -0.30 -7.21
N LEU A 217 0.62 0.84 -7.50
CA LEU A 217 1.31 1.98 -8.09
C LEU A 217 2.43 2.51 -7.18
N ALA A 218 2.17 2.65 -5.88
CA ALA A 218 3.15 3.06 -4.90
C ALA A 218 4.36 2.11 -4.86
N VAL A 219 4.10 0.80 -4.91
CA VAL A 219 5.14 -0.24 -4.90
C VAL A 219 5.98 -0.20 -6.17
N VAL A 220 5.35 -0.04 -7.33
CA VAL A 220 6.04 0.04 -8.63
C VAL A 220 6.89 1.30 -8.73
N ILE A 221 6.32 2.46 -8.38
CA ILE A 221 7.06 3.74 -8.33
C ILE A 221 8.21 3.64 -7.33
N GLY A 222 8.02 2.92 -6.23
CA GLY A 222 9.04 2.63 -5.22
C GLY A 222 10.19 1.73 -5.70
N GLY A 223 10.12 1.20 -6.94
CA GLY A 223 11.19 0.43 -7.58
C GLY A 223 11.13 -1.07 -7.32
N THR A 224 10.00 -1.61 -6.85
CA THR A 224 9.78 -3.06 -6.74
C THR A 224 9.31 -3.62 -8.07
N SER A 225 9.89 -4.75 -8.50
CA SER A 225 9.53 -5.41 -9.76
C SER A 225 8.23 -6.20 -9.63
N LEU A 226 7.28 -5.98 -10.55
CA LEU A 226 6.04 -6.79 -10.64
C LEU A 226 6.30 -8.25 -11.01
N ALA A 227 7.45 -8.57 -11.58
CA ALA A 227 7.84 -9.94 -11.90
C ALA A 227 8.26 -10.76 -10.66
N GLY A 228 8.33 -10.13 -9.49
CA GLY A 228 8.84 -10.73 -8.26
C GLY A 228 10.36 -10.59 -8.08
N GLY A 229 10.86 -11.10 -6.98
CA GLY A 229 12.27 -11.06 -6.59
C GLY A 229 12.61 -9.79 -5.82
N LYS A 230 13.46 -8.93 -6.36
CA LYS A 230 13.92 -7.71 -5.67
C LYS A 230 12.79 -6.77 -5.32
N PHE A 231 12.78 -6.29 -4.09
CA PHE A 231 11.77 -5.39 -3.56
C PHE A 231 12.36 -4.29 -2.67
N ASN A 232 11.61 -3.21 -2.51
CA ASN A 232 12.05 -2.03 -1.75
C ASN A 232 10.91 -1.49 -0.88
N ILE A 233 10.88 -1.89 0.40
CA ILE A 233 9.87 -1.44 1.38
C ILE A 233 9.91 0.07 1.57
N THR A 234 11.12 0.65 1.69
CA THR A 234 11.28 2.10 1.85
C THR A 234 10.78 2.84 0.61
N GLY A 235 11.09 2.32 -0.58
CA GLY A 235 10.56 2.85 -1.84
C GLY A 235 9.03 2.78 -1.91
N ALA A 236 8.42 1.68 -1.50
CA ALA A 236 6.96 1.53 -1.44
C ALA A 236 6.31 2.56 -0.51
N ALA A 237 6.91 2.82 0.67
CA ALA A 237 6.42 3.84 1.61
C ALA A 237 6.54 5.26 1.04
N ILE A 238 7.64 5.58 0.35
CA ILE A 238 7.82 6.87 -0.35
C ILE A 238 6.83 6.98 -1.51
N GLY A 239 6.60 5.90 -2.26
CA GLY A 239 5.59 5.83 -3.30
C GLY A 239 4.18 6.10 -2.78
N ALA A 240 3.83 5.56 -1.60
CA ALA A 240 2.57 5.84 -0.93
C ALA A 240 2.41 7.32 -0.56
N LEU A 241 3.48 7.97 -0.08
CA LEU A 241 3.49 9.40 0.19
C LEU A 241 3.27 10.23 -1.08
N LEU A 242 3.88 9.81 -2.19
CA LEU A 242 3.70 10.44 -3.49
C LEU A 242 2.24 10.32 -3.97
N ILE A 243 1.64 9.13 -3.90
CA ILE A 243 0.24 8.91 -4.28
C ILE A 243 -0.70 9.77 -3.42
N ALA A 244 -0.51 9.81 -2.10
CA ALA A 244 -1.30 10.66 -1.21
C ALA A 244 -1.14 12.15 -1.54
N THR A 245 0.06 12.57 -1.94
CA THR A 245 0.32 13.96 -2.35
C THR A 245 -0.44 14.28 -3.64
N LEU A 246 -0.44 13.37 -4.62
CA LEU A 246 -1.20 13.54 -5.86
C LEU A 246 -2.70 13.66 -5.60
N ASP A 247 -3.26 12.79 -4.74
CA ASP A 247 -4.68 12.85 -4.37
C ASP A 247 -5.06 14.19 -3.75
N LYS A 248 -4.26 14.66 -2.81
CA LYS A 248 -4.51 15.94 -2.15
C LYS A 248 -4.30 17.12 -3.11
N THR A 249 -3.32 17.05 -4.00
CA THR A 249 -3.08 18.10 -5.00
C THR A 249 -4.29 18.27 -5.93
N VAL A 250 -4.89 17.18 -6.39
CA VAL A 250 -6.10 17.23 -7.23
C VAL A 250 -7.24 17.96 -6.50
N VAL A 251 -7.46 17.64 -5.23
CA VAL A 251 -8.47 18.30 -4.39
C VAL A 251 -8.18 19.79 -4.22
N PHE A 252 -6.90 20.16 -3.98
CA PHE A 252 -6.50 21.57 -3.82
C PHE A 252 -6.63 22.39 -5.11
N LEU A 253 -6.46 21.74 -6.26
CA LEU A 253 -6.67 22.39 -7.56
C LEU A 253 -8.16 22.56 -7.92
N GLY A 254 -9.08 22.10 -7.06
CA GLY A 254 -10.51 22.15 -7.31
C GLY A 254 -10.98 21.21 -8.44
N ILE A 255 -10.17 20.24 -8.80
CA ILE A 255 -10.52 19.24 -9.80
C ILE A 255 -11.54 18.27 -9.19
N SER A 256 -12.59 17.94 -9.92
CA SER A 256 -13.62 17.02 -9.42
C SER A 256 -13.04 15.65 -9.08
N SER A 257 -13.55 15.02 -8.02
CA SER A 257 -13.12 13.69 -7.58
C SER A 257 -13.29 12.62 -8.68
N SER A 258 -14.23 12.81 -9.60
CA SER A 258 -14.42 11.94 -10.77
C SER A 258 -13.26 11.99 -11.77
N ALA A 259 -12.52 13.09 -11.84
CA ALA A 259 -11.36 13.24 -12.72
C ALA A 259 -10.04 12.80 -12.08
N THR A 260 -10.02 12.54 -10.75
CA THR A 260 -8.82 12.12 -10.01
C THR A 260 -8.14 10.89 -10.61
N PRO A 261 -8.84 9.80 -10.98
CA PRO A 261 -8.20 8.63 -11.58
C PRO A 261 -7.48 8.95 -12.90
N ALA A 262 -8.08 9.80 -13.75
CA ALA A 262 -7.47 10.20 -15.01
C ALA A 262 -6.22 11.05 -14.79
N PHE A 263 -6.26 11.99 -13.85
CA PHE A 263 -5.11 12.80 -13.46
C PHE A 263 -3.97 11.93 -12.92
N LYS A 264 -4.26 11.00 -11.99
CA LYS A 264 -3.29 10.03 -11.48
C LYS A 264 -2.64 9.24 -12.61
N ALA A 265 -3.45 8.70 -13.53
CA ALA A 265 -2.95 7.90 -14.65
C ALA A 265 -1.94 8.69 -15.50
N ILE A 266 -2.25 9.94 -15.84
CA ILE A 266 -1.34 10.81 -16.61
C ILE A 266 -0.02 11.03 -15.88
N VAL A 267 -0.07 11.39 -14.60
CA VAL A 267 1.13 11.65 -13.79
C VAL A 267 1.97 10.37 -13.63
N ILE A 268 1.33 9.23 -13.38
CA ILE A 268 2.02 7.96 -13.20
C ILE A 268 2.68 7.51 -14.50
N ILE A 269 1.99 7.63 -15.65
CA ILE A 269 2.56 7.34 -16.96
C ILE A 269 3.79 8.23 -17.21
N ALA A 270 3.70 9.53 -16.91
CA ALA A 270 4.82 10.45 -17.05
C ALA A 270 6.01 10.03 -16.16
N LEU A 271 5.77 9.66 -14.90
CA LEU A 271 6.80 9.19 -13.98
C LEU A 271 7.44 7.88 -14.46
N CYS A 272 6.63 6.91 -14.90
CA CYS A 272 7.12 5.63 -15.43
C CYS A 272 7.97 5.83 -16.70
N LEU A 273 7.55 6.72 -17.58
CA LEU A 273 8.33 7.07 -18.77
C LEU A 273 9.67 7.71 -18.42
N LEU A 274 9.69 8.62 -17.44
CA LEU A 274 10.92 9.25 -16.96
C LEU A 274 11.87 8.24 -16.27
N GLN A 275 11.35 7.21 -15.66
CA GLN A 275 12.12 6.14 -15.03
C GLN A 275 12.64 5.10 -16.04
N SER A 276 12.02 4.99 -17.22
CA SER A 276 12.39 4.02 -18.24
C SER A 276 13.82 4.26 -18.76
N GLU A 277 14.64 3.22 -18.73
CA GLU A 277 16.01 3.29 -19.27
C GLU A 277 16.05 3.67 -20.74
N ARG A 278 15.08 3.20 -21.53
CA ARG A 278 14.95 3.55 -22.96
C ARG A 278 14.71 5.05 -23.16
N VAL A 279 13.84 5.64 -22.36
CA VAL A 279 13.53 7.07 -22.42
C VAL A 279 14.74 7.89 -21.95
N ARG A 280 15.40 7.47 -20.87
CA ARG A 280 16.65 8.10 -20.40
C ARG A 280 17.77 8.03 -21.44
N ALA A 281 17.90 6.90 -22.14
CA ALA A 281 18.88 6.74 -23.22
C ALA A 281 18.58 7.68 -24.39
N LEU A 282 17.31 7.84 -24.79
CA LEU A 282 16.88 8.79 -25.82
C LEU A 282 17.20 10.25 -25.44
N PHE A 283 16.94 10.64 -24.19
CA PHE A 283 17.27 11.98 -23.72
C PHE A 283 18.78 12.22 -23.65
N ARG A 284 19.58 11.22 -23.24
CA ARG A 284 21.04 11.31 -23.26
C ARG A 284 21.59 11.43 -24.70
N ALA A 285 21.07 10.64 -25.64
CA ALA A 285 21.47 10.69 -27.05
C ALA A 285 21.13 12.06 -27.70
N ARG A 286 19.95 12.64 -27.37
CA ARG A 286 19.57 13.99 -27.84
C ARG A 286 20.47 15.07 -27.24
N ARG A 287 20.83 15.00 -25.95
CA ARG A 287 21.80 15.94 -25.35
C ARG A 287 23.20 15.84 -25.96
N ALA A 288 23.67 14.63 -26.22
CA ALA A 288 24.97 14.43 -26.89
C ALA A 288 24.99 15.03 -28.29
N LYS A 289 23.90 14.86 -29.07
CA LYS A 289 23.79 15.50 -30.42
C LYS A 289 23.68 17.02 -30.34
N ALA A 290 23.01 17.59 -29.35
CA ALA A 290 22.92 19.03 -29.17
C ALA A 290 24.28 19.64 -28.76
N GLY A 291 25.08 18.90 -27.96
CA GLY A 291 26.43 19.34 -27.57
C GLY A 291 27.47 19.27 -28.70
N SER A 292 27.33 18.33 -29.65
CA SER A 292 28.21 18.25 -30.81
C SER A 292 27.92 19.33 -31.86
N ALA A 293 26.66 19.75 -31.99
CA ALA A 293 26.27 20.82 -32.93
C ALA A 293 26.80 22.21 -32.55
N THR A 294 27.13 22.44 -31.27
CA THR A 294 27.72 23.71 -30.80
C THR A 294 29.24 23.76 -30.91
N HIS A 295 29.92 22.64 -31.19
CA HIS A 295 31.37 22.60 -31.28
C HIS A 295 31.88 22.68 -32.75
N ASP A 296 30.98 22.52 -33.74
CA ASP A 296 31.25 22.63 -35.17
C ASP A 296 30.90 23.99 -35.78
N ALA A 297 30.83 25.05 -34.96
CA ALA A 297 30.78 26.41 -35.53
C ALA A 297 32.11 26.74 -36.20
N PRO A 298 32.13 27.12 -37.50
CA PRO A 298 33.38 27.39 -38.21
C PRO A 298 34.11 28.55 -37.54
N LYS A 299 35.34 28.29 -37.13
CA LYS A 299 36.30 29.37 -36.86
C LYS A 299 36.69 29.99 -38.23
N GLU A 300 35.79 30.79 -38.79
CA GLU A 300 36.19 31.61 -39.93
C GLU A 300 36.84 32.89 -39.44
N ALA A 301 38.11 32.99 -39.86
CA ALA A 301 38.84 34.15 -40.33
C ALA A 301 38.90 35.39 -39.41
N VAL A 302 39.94 35.43 -38.61
CA VAL A 302 40.64 36.70 -38.37
C VAL A 302 42.05 36.54 -38.94
N ALA A 303 42.21 36.90 -40.19
CA ALA A 303 43.49 37.21 -40.82
C ALA A 303 43.23 38.13 -42.03
N ALA A 304 43.31 39.45 -41.81
CA ALA A 304 43.80 40.47 -42.72
C ALA A 304 43.85 41.82 -41.98
#